data_79c7919a07a1c43eb50ffd5cf487dd11
#
_entry.id   79c7919a07a1c43eb50ffd5cf487dd11
#
_cell.length_a   1.000
_cell.length_b   1.000
_cell.length_c   1.000
_cell.angle_alpha   90.00
_cell.angle_beta   90.00
_cell.angle_gamma   90.00
#
_symmetry.space_group_name_H-M   'P 1'
#
loop_
_entity.id
_entity.type
_entity.pdbx_description
1 polymer ?
#
loop_
_entity_poly.entity_id
_entity_poly.type
_entity_poly.pdbx_seq_one_letter_code
_entity_poly.pdbx_strand_id
1 'polypeptide(L)'
;YQIDTTNLTTLAEVADYYNRQGNRSKMLDFEERLFKDSRAPVKDKEYRLQQYTNNMEFYRENYFRLGSIIVGLTIDYPTNRTFINAYAMHLIGGGATEEAYDYMLRHIDDASATADDYIMLLQYMMFLEKSDEEIQAMLDRATERFEGNDTLLSFKGFYYTEVEEYGKALKIFKQGVKRAKKLKDNKLRSQYLGYMGDIYHEMGKEQMCFRAYYDALLYDENNIPVLNNYAYYLSLTGRGLDKALTMAHLAMSLDKSNATYIDTCAWVLYKM
;
A
#
# COMPACT_ATOMS: atom_id res chain seq x y z
N TYR A 1 37.73 30.54 1.70
CA TYR A 1 37.29 29.61 0.66
C TYR A 1 35.92 30.05 0.23
N GLN A 2 35.76 30.55 -1.03
CA GLN A 2 34.46 30.75 -1.65
C GLN A 2 33.97 29.36 -2.13
N ILE A 3 32.83 28.94 -1.64
CA ILE A 3 32.17 27.69 -2.11
C ILE A 3 31.70 27.98 -3.54
N ASP A 4 32.15 27.20 -4.51
CA ASP A 4 31.61 27.25 -5.89
C ASP A 4 30.20 26.67 -5.91
N THR A 5 29.22 27.56 -5.78
CA THR A 5 27.80 27.21 -5.79
C THR A 5 27.25 26.95 -7.20
N THR A 6 28.10 26.94 -8.23
CA THR A 6 27.71 26.56 -9.60
C THR A 6 27.98 25.07 -9.88
N ASN A 7 28.73 24.40 -9.02
CA ASN A 7 29.04 22.99 -9.15
C ASN A 7 28.00 22.14 -8.38
N LEU A 8 27.33 21.23 -9.09
CA LEU A 8 26.27 20.38 -8.54
C LEU A 8 26.76 19.46 -7.42
N THR A 9 27.98 18.89 -7.57
CA THR A 9 28.59 18.05 -6.55
C THR A 9 28.81 18.85 -5.27
N THR A 10 29.33 20.08 -5.39
CA THR A 10 29.56 20.98 -4.25
C THR A 10 28.23 21.34 -3.57
N LEU A 11 27.16 21.63 -4.34
CA LEU A 11 25.84 21.90 -3.76
C LEU A 11 25.31 20.72 -2.95
N ALA A 12 25.43 19.48 -3.50
CA ALA A 12 25.03 18.27 -2.82
C ALA A 12 25.82 18.02 -1.53
N GLU A 13 27.16 18.12 -1.59
CA GLU A 13 28.02 17.92 -0.44
C GLU A 13 27.77 18.93 0.68
N VAL A 14 27.49 20.20 0.32
CA VAL A 14 27.17 21.24 1.28
C VAL A 14 25.79 21.01 1.92
N ALA A 15 24.80 20.57 1.13
CA ALA A 15 23.49 20.18 1.67
C ALA A 15 23.65 19.03 2.67
N ASP A 16 24.39 17.97 2.31
CA ASP A 16 24.66 16.82 3.17
C ASP A 16 25.46 17.20 4.42
N TYR A 17 26.39 18.16 4.32
CA TYR A 17 27.10 18.70 5.47
C TYR A 17 26.16 19.35 6.47
N TYR A 18 25.26 20.26 6.00
CA TYR A 18 24.31 20.92 6.88
C TYR A 18 23.28 19.96 7.45
N ASN A 19 22.90 18.93 6.70
CA ASN A 19 22.03 17.86 7.21
C ASN A 19 22.70 17.13 8.40
N ARG A 20 23.96 16.75 8.28
CA ARG A 20 24.73 16.12 9.38
C ARG A 20 24.92 17.05 10.60
N GLN A 21 24.93 18.35 10.40
CA GLN A 21 24.98 19.34 11.49
C GLN A 21 23.59 19.63 12.10
N GLY A 22 22.53 18.99 11.62
CA GLY A 22 21.16 19.25 12.06
C GLY A 22 20.60 20.61 11.60
N ASN A 23 21.32 21.35 10.74
CA ASN A 23 20.86 22.64 10.23
C ASN A 23 19.98 22.47 8.99
N ARG A 24 18.75 22.02 9.25
CA ARG A 24 17.76 21.69 8.22
C ARG A 24 17.42 22.87 7.30
N SER A 25 17.39 24.10 7.83
CA SER A 25 17.09 25.29 7.04
C SER A 25 18.16 25.54 5.97
N LYS A 26 19.44 25.57 6.36
CA LYS A 26 20.54 25.75 5.40
C LYS A 26 20.66 24.59 4.43
N MET A 27 20.43 23.36 4.89
CA MET A 27 20.39 22.20 4.01
C MET A 27 19.37 22.42 2.88
N LEU A 28 18.14 22.82 3.21
CA LEU A 28 17.10 23.08 2.23
C LEU A 28 17.43 24.23 1.27
N ASP A 29 18.21 25.25 1.71
CA ASP A 29 18.66 26.33 0.81
C ASP A 29 19.53 25.80 -0.34
N PHE A 30 20.36 24.80 -0.08
CA PHE A 30 21.18 24.16 -1.11
C PHE A 30 20.39 23.12 -1.92
N GLU A 31 19.49 22.39 -1.28
CA GLU A 31 18.59 21.45 -1.97
C GLU A 31 17.68 22.16 -2.99
N GLU A 32 17.09 23.29 -2.63
CA GLU A 32 16.26 24.09 -3.56
C GLU A 32 17.04 24.49 -4.82
N ARG A 33 18.32 24.81 -4.67
CA ARG A 33 19.18 25.12 -5.81
C ARG A 33 19.42 23.90 -6.70
N LEU A 34 19.66 22.72 -6.07
CA LEU A 34 19.81 21.45 -6.80
C LEU A 34 18.54 21.07 -7.54
N PHE A 35 17.38 21.21 -6.89
CA PHE A 35 16.09 20.92 -7.51
C PHE A 35 15.78 21.85 -8.70
N LYS A 36 16.18 23.13 -8.62
CA LYS A 36 15.99 24.11 -9.70
C LYS A 36 17.02 24.02 -10.82
N ASP A 37 18.17 23.39 -10.59
CA ASP A 37 19.22 23.29 -11.60
C ASP A 37 18.87 22.23 -12.66
N SER A 38 18.68 22.67 -13.91
CA SER A 38 18.33 21.76 -15.03
C SER A 38 19.44 20.75 -15.39
N ARG A 39 20.68 20.98 -14.94
CA ARG A 39 21.81 20.07 -15.16
C ARG A 39 21.80 18.90 -14.17
N ALA A 40 21.08 19.02 -13.05
CA ALA A 40 20.97 17.95 -12.07
C ALA A 40 20.13 16.79 -12.65
N PRO A 41 20.64 15.54 -12.59
CA PRO A 41 19.92 14.38 -13.10
C PRO A 41 18.55 14.22 -12.43
N VAL A 42 17.52 13.94 -13.21
CA VAL A 42 16.16 13.77 -12.71
C VAL A 42 16.09 12.67 -11.65
N LYS A 43 16.80 11.56 -11.83
CA LYS A 43 16.87 10.46 -10.86
C LYS A 43 17.44 10.89 -9.50
N ASP A 44 18.38 11.81 -9.49
CA ASP A 44 18.94 12.33 -8.24
C ASP A 44 17.91 13.20 -7.52
N LYS A 45 17.15 14.00 -8.29
CA LYS A 45 16.02 14.78 -7.76
C LYS A 45 14.93 13.87 -7.17
N GLU A 46 14.54 12.82 -7.90
CA GLU A 46 13.57 11.81 -7.41
C GLU A 46 14.04 11.19 -6.09
N TYR A 47 15.28 10.70 -6.06
CA TYR A 47 15.85 10.08 -4.86
C TYR A 47 15.87 11.03 -3.67
N ARG A 48 16.35 12.26 -3.85
CA ARG A 48 16.43 13.28 -2.78
C ARG A 48 15.04 13.66 -2.28
N LEU A 49 14.10 13.90 -3.18
CA LEU A 49 12.72 14.20 -2.79
C LEU A 49 12.11 13.09 -1.95
N GLN A 50 12.29 11.83 -2.35
CA GLN A 50 11.79 10.67 -1.60
C GLN A 50 12.39 10.58 -0.19
N GLN A 51 13.67 10.91 0.00
CA GLN A 51 14.28 10.94 1.34
C GLN A 51 13.56 11.94 2.27
N TYR A 52 13.13 13.08 1.74
CA TYR A 52 12.44 14.12 2.52
C TYR A 52 10.98 13.80 2.73
N THR A 53 10.28 13.27 1.73
CA THR A 53 8.86 12.94 1.83
C THR A 53 8.61 11.67 2.66
N ASN A 54 9.53 10.73 2.69
CA ASN A 54 9.43 9.51 3.52
C ASN A 54 9.71 9.77 5.00
N ASN A 55 10.39 10.87 5.34
CA ASN A 55 10.57 11.28 6.74
C ASN A 55 9.41 12.18 7.16
N MET A 56 8.38 11.60 7.76
CA MET A 56 7.13 12.29 8.09
C MET A 56 7.32 13.45 9.07
N GLU A 57 8.25 13.36 10.03
CA GLU A 57 8.55 14.45 10.97
C GLU A 57 9.19 15.62 10.21
N PHE A 58 10.24 15.34 9.44
CA PHE A 58 10.92 16.33 8.62
C PHE A 58 9.96 16.98 7.61
N TYR A 59 9.10 16.17 6.97
CA TYR A 59 8.13 16.65 5.99
C TYR A 59 7.13 17.64 6.62
N ARG A 60 6.57 17.31 7.79
CA ARG A 60 5.62 18.19 8.51
C ARG A 60 6.26 19.53 8.91
N GLU A 61 7.49 19.50 9.45
CA GLU A 61 8.21 20.70 9.83
C GLU A 61 8.52 21.63 8.65
N ASN A 62 8.69 21.07 7.45
CA ASN A 62 9.10 21.79 6.26
C ASN A 62 8.02 21.79 5.15
N TYR A 63 6.76 21.56 5.52
CA TYR A 63 5.65 21.31 4.60
C TYR A 63 5.55 22.35 3.47
N PHE A 64 5.50 23.65 3.81
CA PHE A 64 5.36 24.72 2.81
C PHE A 64 6.57 24.82 1.88
N ARG A 65 7.75 24.60 2.44
CA ARG A 65 9.00 24.69 1.68
C ARG A 65 9.16 23.53 0.71
N LEU A 66 8.91 22.32 1.19
CA LEU A 66 8.87 21.12 0.34
C LEU A 66 7.76 21.20 -0.69
N GLY A 67 6.59 21.74 -0.34
CA GLY A 67 5.51 21.99 -1.27
C GLY A 67 5.92 22.89 -2.44
N SER A 68 6.66 23.98 -2.18
CA SER A 68 7.18 24.85 -3.23
C SER A 68 8.17 24.13 -4.17
N ILE A 69 9.02 23.24 -3.62
CA ILE A 69 9.93 22.39 -4.41
C ILE A 69 9.13 21.42 -5.28
N ILE A 70 8.16 20.72 -4.67
CA ILE A 70 7.31 19.73 -5.37
C ILE A 70 6.56 20.38 -6.53
N VAL A 71 5.93 21.54 -6.30
CA VAL A 71 5.24 22.31 -7.35
C VAL A 71 6.20 22.67 -8.49
N GLY A 72 7.40 23.19 -8.17
CA GLY A 72 8.41 23.49 -9.18
C GLY A 72 8.78 22.25 -10.02
N LEU A 73 8.97 21.10 -9.37
CA LEU A 73 9.31 19.84 -10.05
C LEU A 73 8.18 19.34 -10.95
N THR A 74 6.90 19.52 -10.57
CA THR A 74 5.78 19.13 -11.44
C THR A 74 5.64 20.04 -12.66
N ILE A 75 6.07 21.30 -12.57
CA ILE A 75 6.11 22.22 -13.72
C ILE A 75 7.24 21.84 -14.65
N ASP A 76 8.44 21.59 -14.11
CA ASP A 76 9.62 21.26 -14.91
C ASP A 76 9.55 19.84 -15.54
N TYR A 77 8.86 18.91 -14.88
CA TYR A 77 8.76 17.50 -15.25
C TYR A 77 7.30 17.00 -15.18
N PRO A 78 6.39 17.51 -16.01
CA PRO A 78 4.94 17.31 -15.88
C PRO A 78 4.46 15.86 -16.08
N THR A 79 5.29 14.99 -16.67
CA THR A 79 4.98 13.56 -16.87
C THR A 79 5.76 12.64 -15.93
N ASN A 80 6.56 13.21 -15.02
CA ASN A 80 7.33 12.42 -14.07
C ASN A 80 6.46 11.90 -12.94
N ARG A 81 6.30 10.59 -12.87
CA ARG A 81 5.37 9.95 -11.94
C ARG A 81 5.74 10.18 -10.47
N THR A 82 7.01 10.18 -10.13
CA THR A 82 7.45 10.45 -8.74
C THR A 82 7.00 11.84 -8.29
N PHE A 83 7.12 12.86 -9.14
CA PHE A 83 6.73 14.23 -8.79
C PHE A 83 5.22 14.41 -8.79
N ILE A 84 4.50 13.76 -9.73
CA ILE A 84 3.04 13.74 -9.75
C ILE A 84 2.51 13.17 -8.44
N ASN A 85 3.01 12.01 -8.02
CA ASN A 85 2.58 11.36 -6.79
C ASN A 85 2.96 12.16 -5.54
N ALA A 86 4.16 12.75 -5.52
CA ALA A 86 4.58 13.63 -4.43
C ALA A 86 3.66 14.85 -4.28
N TYR A 87 3.19 15.44 -5.39
CA TYR A 87 2.27 16.56 -5.33
C TYR A 87 0.87 16.17 -4.85
N ALA A 88 0.35 15.05 -5.33
CA ALA A 88 -0.92 14.51 -4.85
C ALA A 88 -0.87 14.24 -3.34
N MET A 89 0.20 13.61 -2.85
CA MET A 89 0.43 13.36 -1.41
C MET A 89 0.60 14.67 -0.62
N HIS A 90 1.21 15.70 -1.22
CA HIS A 90 1.34 17.01 -0.61
C HIS A 90 -0.03 17.67 -0.42
N LEU A 91 -0.90 17.62 -1.43
CA LEU A 91 -2.27 18.12 -1.34
C LEU A 91 -3.05 17.41 -0.23
N ILE A 92 -2.95 16.08 -0.13
CA ILE A 92 -3.56 15.28 0.97
C ILE A 92 -3.05 15.74 2.34
N GLY A 93 -1.74 15.92 2.47
CA GLY A 93 -1.11 16.38 3.71
C GLY A 93 -1.59 17.78 4.15
N GLY A 94 -2.07 18.60 3.21
CA GLY A 94 -2.70 19.89 3.44
C GLY A 94 -4.21 19.84 3.62
N GLY A 95 -4.84 18.65 3.57
CA GLY A 95 -6.29 18.49 3.68
C GLY A 95 -7.06 18.74 2.37
N ALA A 96 -6.35 18.94 1.25
CA ALA A 96 -6.94 19.23 -0.08
C ALA A 96 -7.15 17.92 -0.87
N THR A 97 -7.99 17.02 -0.33
CA THR A 97 -8.18 15.68 -0.93
C THR A 97 -8.92 15.73 -2.27
N GLU A 98 -9.88 16.64 -2.45
CA GLU A 98 -10.56 16.78 -3.75
C GLU A 98 -9.62 17.26 -4.84
N GLU A 99 -8.76 18.23 -4.53
CA GLU A 99 -7.75 18.73 -5.47
C GLU A 99 -6.71 17.65 -5.81
N ALA A 100 -6.35 16.81 -4.84
CA ALA A 100 -5.47 15.67 -5.08
C ALA A 100 -6.14 14.64 -6.01
N TYR A 101 -7.41 14.32 -5.78
CA TYR A 101 -8.20 13.45 -6.64
C TYR A 101 -8.27 13.99 -8.07
N ASP A 102 -8.66 15.26 -8.26
CA ASP A 102 -8.75 15.89 -9.56
C ASP A 102 -7.40 15.95 -10.29
N TYR A 103 -6.33 16.18 -9.52
CA TYR A 103 -4.97 16.17 -10.06
C TYR A 103 -4.56 14.78 -10.54
N MET A 104 -4.76 13.75 -9.73
CA MET A 104 -4.46 12.36 -10.11
C MET A 104 -5.31 11.89 -11.28
N LEU A 105 -6.60 12.25 -11.30
CA LEU A 105 -7.51 11.88 -12.38
C LEU A 105 -7.05 12.43 -13.75
N ARG A 106 -6.49 13.64 -13.80
CA ARG A 106 -5.92 14.20 -15.04
C ARG A 106 -4.69 13.44 -15.54
N HIS A 107 -3.95 12.79 -14.64
CA HIS A 107 -2.71 12.09 -14.95
C HIS A 107 -2.84 10.56 -15.02
N ILE A 108 -4.05 10.02 -14.75
CA ILE A 108 -4.22 8.57 -14.66
C ILE A 108 -4.11 7.87 -16.03
N ASP A 109 -4.32 8.60 -17.12
CA ASP A 109 -4.21 8.09 -18.49
C ASP A 109 -2.81 8.19 -19.07
N ASP A 110 -1.91 8.88 -18.41
CA ASP A 110 -0.53 8.99 -18.87
C ASP A 110 0.10 7.61 -19.06
N ALA A 111 0.97 7.48 -20.06
CA ALA A 111 1.67 6.22 -20.32
C ALA A 111 2.54 5.75 -19.13
N SER A 112 2.97 6.69 -18.29
CA SER A 112 3.75 6.45 -17.07
C SER A 112 2.92 6.00 -15.86
N ALA A 113 1.58 6.04 -15.94
CA ALA A 113 0.72 5.63 -14.83
C ALA A 113 0.87 4.13 -14.53
N THR A 114 0.89 3.81 -13.25
CA THR A 114 1.10 2.47 -12.71
C THR A 114 -0.17 1.91 -12.06
N ALA A 115 -0.17 0.64 -11.73
CA ALA A 115 -1.25 0.01 -10.96
C ALA A 115 -1.44 0.68 -9.58
N ASP A 116 -0.34 1.11 -8.95
CA ASP A 116 -0.37 1.77 -7.64
C ASP A 116 -1.04 3.16 -7.72
N ASP A 117 -0.89 3.86 -8.83
CA ASP A 117 -1.58 5.15 -9.05
C ASP A 117 -3.10 4.97 -9.13
N TYR A 118 -3.56 3.88 -9.78
CA TYR A 118 -4.98 3.54 -9.79
C TYR A 118 -5.50 3.15 -8.41
N ILE A 119 -4.71 2.41 -7.64
CA ILE A 119 -5.07 2.06 -6.24
C ILE A 119 -5.18 3.33 -5.41
N MET A 120 -4.22 4.24 -5.52
CA MET A 120 -4.24 5.52 -4.81
C MET A 120 -5.47 6.36 -5.20
N LEU A 121 -5.78 6.45 -6.50
CA LEU A 121 -6.97 7.16 -6.98
C LEU A 121 -8.26 6.54 -6.45
N LEU A 122 -8.37 5.20 -6.46
CA LEU A 122 -9.50 4.47 -5.91
C LEU A 122 -9.67 4.72 -4.40
N GLN A 123 -8.58 4.78 -3.65
CA GLN A 123 -8.62 5.13 -2.22
C GLN A 123 -9.15 6.56 -2.01
N TYR A 124 -8.78 7.51 -2.87
CA TYR A 124 -9.33 8.88 -2.81
C TYR A 124 -10.83 8.88 -3.16
N MET A 125 -11.24 8.11 -4.17
CA MET A 125 -12.66 7.97 -4.53
C MET A 125 -13.48 7.41 -3.36
N MET A 126 -12.99 6.39 -2.67
CA MET A 126 -13.65 5.83 -1.49
C MET A 126 -13.70 6.83 -0.33
N PHE A 127 -12.59 7.54 -0.06
CA PHE A 127 -12.54 8.57 0.99
C PHE A 127 -13.49 9.73 0.71
N LEU A 128 -13.66 10.12 -0.56
CA LEU A 128 -14.56 11.19 -1.01
C LEU A 128 -16.01 10.69 -1.22
N GLU A 129 -16.30 9.47 -0.82
CA GLU A 129 -17.63 8.86 -0.93
C GLU A 129 -18.22 8.97 -2.35
N LYS A 130 -17.37 8.77 -3.38
CA LYS A 130 -17.83 8.70 -4.77
C LYS A 130 -18.78 7.51 -4.93
N SER A 131 -19.68 7.58 -5.93
CA SER A 131 -20.66 6.53 -6.13
C SER A 131 -20.04 5.16 -6.43
N ASP A 132 -20.74 4.10 -6.05
CA ASP A 132 -20.31 2.73 -6.33
C ASP A 132 -20.10 2.47 -7.81
N GLU A 133 -20.92 3.09 -8.67
CA GLU A 133 -20.80 2.99 -10.13
C GLU A 133 -19.49 3.60 -10.63
N GLU A 134 -19.08 4.76 -10.10
CA GLU A 134 -17.81 5.42 -10.47
C GLU A 134 -16.61 4.58 -10.00
N ILE A 135 -16.66 4.07 -8.77
CA ILE A 135 -15.59 3.22 -8.20
C ILE A 135 -15.47 1.91 -8.99
N GLN A 136 -16.59 1.25 -9.30
CA GLN A 136 -16.59 0.01 -10.09
C GLN A 136 -16.04 0.25 -11.50
N ALA A 137 -16.45 1.33 -12.17
CA ALA A 137 -15.93 1.69 -13.49
C ALA A 137 -14.41 1.91 -13.46
N MET A 138 -13.89 2.57 -12.43
CA MET A 138 -12.45 2.78 -12.27
C MET A 138 -11.71 1.47 -11.96
N LEU A 139 -12.29 0.59 -11.14
CA LEU A 139 -11.75 -0.75 -10.85
C LEU A 139 -11.68 -1.62 -12.11
N ASP A 140 -12.73 -1.57 -12.95
CA ASP A 140 -12.76 -2.31 -14.21
C ASP A 140 -11.67 -1.80 -15.15
N ARG A 141 -11.57 -0.50 -15.32
CA ARG A 141 -10.53 0.17 -16.12
C ARG A 141 -9.11 -0.18 -15.63
N ALA A 142 -8.87 -0.11 -14.32
CA ALA A 142 -7.57 -0.46 -13.73
C ALA A 142 -7.19 -1.92 -13.98
N THR A 143 -8.13 -2.84 -13.73
CA THR A 143 -7.87 -4.28 -13.90
C THR A 143 -7.76 -4.71 -15.36
N GLU A 144 -8.40 -4.00 -16.30
CA GLU A 144 -8.22 -4.19 -17.75
C GLU A 144 -6.85 -3.69 -18.22
N ARG A 145 -6.47 -2.47 -17.81
CA ARG A 145 -5.16 -1.87 -18.18
C ARG A 145 -3.99 -2.67 -17.63
N PHE A 146 -4.09 -3.19 -16.42
CA PHE A 146 -3.03 -3.93 -15.74
C PHE A 146 -3.47 -5.39 -15.51
N GLU A 147 -3.86 -6.06 -16.61
CA GLU A 147 -4.30 -7.45 -16.56
C GLU A 147 -3.25 -8.32 -15.85
N GLY A 148 -3.70 -9.07 -14.88
CA GLY A 148 -2.85 -9.96 -14.10
C GLY A 148 -2.05 -9.28 -12.97
N ASN A 149 -2.33 -8.02 -12.64
CA ASN A 149 -1.81 -7.41 -11.43
C ASN A 149 -2.56 -7.92 -10.20
N ASP A 150 -1.87 -8.69 -9.35
CA ASP A 150 -2.48 -9.37 -8.19
C ASP A 150 -2.90 -8.37 -7.10
N THR A 151 -2.22 -7.23 -6.98
CA THR A 151 -2.56 -6.18 -6.02
C THR A 151 -3.90 -5.52 -6.39
N LEU A 152 -4.08 -5.15 -7.66
CA LEU A 152 -5.35 -4.62 -8.16
C LEU A 152 -6.47 -5.64 -8.07
N LEU A 153 -6.19 -6.91 -8.39
CA LEU A 153 -7.18 -7.98 -8.28
C LEU A 153 -7.64 -8.15 -6.83
N SER A 154 -6.71 -8.11 -5.89
CA SER A 154 -7.01 -8.18 -4.46
C SER A 154 -7.78 -6.96 -3.98
N PHE A 155 -7.38 -5.76 -4.40
CA PHE A 155 -8.07 -4.51 -4.07
C PHE A 155 -9.52 -4.56 -4.55
N LYS A 156 -9.76 -4.99 -5.79
CA LYS A 156 -11.12 -5.17 -6.33
C LYS A 156 -11.94 -6.19 -5.54
N GLY A 157 -11.31 -7.30 -5.14
CA GLY A 157 -11.96 -8.31 -4.30
C GLY A 157 -12.35 -7.77 -2.94
N PHE A 158 -11.47 -7.00 -2.29
CA PHE A 158 -11.74 -6.36 -1.01
C PHE A 158 -12.82 -5.28 -1.10
N TYR A 159 -12.81 -4.46 -2.15
CA TYR A 159 -13.88 -3.50 -2.38
C TYR A 159 -15.25 -4.19 -2.42
N TYR A 160 -15.39 -5.29 -3.20
CA TYR A 160 -16.65 -6.03 -3.24
C TYR A 160 -16.99 -6.73 -1.92
N THR A 161 -16.01 -7.02 -1.08
CA THR A 161 -16.27 -7.55 0.28
C THR A 161 -16.83 -6.45 1.17
N GLU A 162 -16.26 -5.24 1.11
CA GLU A 162 -16.67 -4.08 1.90
C GLU A 162 -18.13 -3.66 1.60
N VAL A 163 -18.50 -3.68 0.32
CA VAL A 163 -19.87 -3.37 -0.11
C VAL A 163 -20.81 -4.60 -0.07
N GLU A 164 -20.43 -5.66 0.64
CA GLU A 164 -21.18 -6.90 0.87
C GLU A 164 -21.57 -7.68 -0.41
N GLU A 165 -20.96 -7.35 -1.54
CA GLU A 165 -21.14 -8.05 -2.82
C GLU A 165 -20.30 -9.35 -2.86
N TYR A 166 -20.44 -10.18 -1.83
CA TYR A 166 -19.64 -11.38 -1.59
C TYR A 166 -19.55 -12.33 -2.80
N GLY A 167 -20.62 -12.39 -3.59
CA GLY A 167 -20.62 -13.22 -4.81
C GLY A 167 -19.59 -12.74 -5.84
N LYS A 168 -19.45 -11.43 -6.02
CA LYS A 168 -18.46 -10.82 -6.92
C LYS A 168 -17.06 -10.99 -6.34
N ALA A 169 -16.86 -10.73 -5.04
CA ALA A 169 -15.59 -10.91 -4.35
C ALA A 169 -15.06 -12.36 -4.51
N LEU A 170 -15.90 -13.35 -4.21
CA LEU A 170 -15.54 -14.77 -4.37
C LEU A 170 -15.20 -15.14 -5.82
N LYS A 171 -15.88 -14.56 -6.81
CA LYS A 171 -15.56 -14.78 -8.23
C LYS A 171 -14.16 -14.30 -8.56
N ILE A 172 -13.79 -13.13 -8.05
CA ILE A 172 -12.47 -12.52 -8.25
C ILE A 172 -11.38 -13.38 -7.60
N PHE A 173 -11.52 -13.73 -6.34
CA PHE A 173 -10.50 -14.54 -5.65
C PHE A 173 -10.40 -15.96 -6.21
N LYS A 174 -11.49 -16.55 -6.73
CA LYS A 174 -11.42 -17.81 -7.50
C LYS A 174 -10.62 -17.66 -8.80
N GLN A 175 -10.70 -16.51 -9.47
CA GLN A 175 -9.84 -16.22 -10.62
C GLN A 175 -8.37 -16.12 -10.19
N GLY A 176 -8.08 -15.44 -9.07
CA GLY A 176 -6.75 -15.37 -8.46
C GLY A 176 -6.18 -16.76 -8.14
N VAL A 177 -6.96 -17.65 -7.52
CA VAL A 177 -6.56 -19.03 -7.25
C VAL A 177 -6.20 -19.79 -8.54
N LYS A 178 -7.02 -19.64 -9.61
CA LYS A 178 -6.73 -20.28 -10.90
C LYS A 178 -5.46 -19.74 -11.54
N ARG A 179 -5.24 -18.44 -11.44
CA ARG A 179 -4.03 -17.77 -11.94
C ARG A 179 -2.79 -18.21 -11.18
N ALA A 180 -2.82 -18.18 -9.84
CA ALA A 180 -1.72 -18.64 -8.99
C ALA A 180 -1.36 -20.11 -9.28
N LYS A 181 -2.37 -20.96 -9.55
CA LYS A 181 -2.14 -22.35 -9.99
C LYS A 181 -1.37 -22.43 -11.31
N LYS A 182 -1.71 -21.58 -12.30
CA LYS A 182 -0.98 -21.52 -13.58
C LYS A 182 0.47 -21.09 -13.38
N LEU A 183 0.70 -20.12 -12.52
CA LEU A 183 2.03 -19.59 -12.18
C LEU A 183 2.84 -20.54 -11.29
N LYS A 184 2.22 -21.59 -10.75
CA LYS A 184 2.79 -22.48 -9.74
C LYS A 184 3.20 -21.74 -8.46
N ASP A 185 2.54 -20.62 -8.17
CA ASP A 185 2.77 -19.82 -6.99
C ASP A 185 1.84 -20.28 -5.85
N ASN A 186 2.38 -21.13 -4.99
CA ASN A 186 1.65 -21.69 -3.88
C ASN A 186 1.35 -20.65 -2.79
N LYS A 187 2.24 -19.68 -2.57
CA LYS A 187 2.00 -18.62 -1.59
C LYS A 187 0.84 -17.74 -2.00
N LEU A 188 0.85 -17.26 -3.24
CA LEU A 188 -0.25 -16.49 -3.81
C LEU A 188 -1.56 -17.28 -3.81
N ARG A 189 -1.50 -18.59 -4.10
CA ARG A 189 -2.68 -19.45 -4.07
C ARG A 189 -3.26 -19.57 -2.65
N SER A 190 -2.39 -19.76 -1.65
CA SER A 190 -2.76 -19.78 -0.25
C SER A 190 -3.42 -18.47 0.18
N GLN A 191 -2.85 -17.34 -0.24
CA GLN A 191 -3.37 -16.02 0.06
C GLN A 191 -4.80 -15.84 -0.46
N TYR A 192 -5.07 -16.14 -1.73
CA TYR A 192 -6.42 -16.04 -2.28
C TYR A 192 -7.43 -17.00 -1.62
N LEU A 193 -7.00 -18.20 -1.24
CA LEU A 193 -7.85 -19.13 -0.48
C LEU A 193 -8.15 -18.58 0.92
N GLY A 194 -7.19 -17.92 1.56
CA GLY A 194 -7.37 -17.21 2.82
C GLY A 194 -8.46 -16.13 2.71
N TYR A 195 -8.36 -15.24 1.72
CA TYR A 195 -9.39 -14.22 1.48
C TYR A 195 -10.79 -14.80 1.23
N MET A 196 -10.86 -15.94 0.54
CA MET A 196 -12.16 -16.65 0.40
C MET A 196 -12.65 -17.18 1.75
N GLY A 197 -11.76 -17.62 2.63
CA GLY A 197 -12.09 -18.02 4.00
C GLY A 197 -12.71 -16.88 4.80
N ASP A 198 -12.08 -15.69 4.74
CA ASP A 198 -12.58 -14.49 5.40
C ASP A 198 -14.00 -14.14 4.90
N ILE A 199 -14.22 -14.13 3.59
CA ILE A 199 -15.54 -13.86 3.00
C ILE A 199 -16.58 -14.91 3.44
N TYR A 200 -16.21 -16.19 3.47
CA TYR A 200 -17.16 -17.21 3.95
C TYR A 200 -17.50 -17.04 5.43
N HIS A 201 -16.56 -16.51 6.23
CA HIS A 201 -16.84 -16.14 7.61
C HIS A 201 -17.88 -15.01 7.67
N GLU A 202 -17.69 -13.91 6.94
CA GLU A 202 -18.63 -12.79 6.88
C GLU A 202 -20.04 -13.23 6.42
N MET A 203 -20.08 -14.21 5.51
CA MET A 203 -21.35 -14.82 5.06
C MET A 203 -21.99 -15.78 6.09
N GLY A 204 -21.37 -16.02 7.26
CA GLY A 204 -21.81 -17.03 8.22
C GLY A 204 -21.68 -18.48 7.77
N LYS A 205 -20.87 -18.74 6.71
CA LYS A 205 -20.68 -20.09 6.12
C LYS A 205 -19.49 -20.81 6.75
N GLU A 206 -19.60 -21.13 8.04
CA GLU A 206 -18.54 -21.69 8.86
C GLU A 206 -17.79 -22.87 8.21
N GLN A 207 -18.51 -23.87 7.68
CA GLN A 207 -17.88 -25.03 7.07
C GLN A 207 -17.04 -24.67 5.84
N MET A 208 -17.52 -23.71 5.02
CA MET A 208 -16.79 -23.25 3.83
C MET A 208 -15.58 -22.40 4.23
N CYS A 209 -15.72 -21.59 5.27
CA CYS A 209 -14.64 -20.80 5.87
C CYS A 209 -13.48 -21.72 6.29
N PHE A 210 -13.75 -22.72 7.15
CA PHE A 210 -12.71 -23.63 7.64
C PHE A 210 -12.12 -24.50 6.53
N ARG A 211 -12.92 -24.86 5.52
CA ARG A 211 -12.41 -25.59 4.37
C ARG A 211 -11.44 -24.71 3.56
N ALA A 212 -11.78 -23.46 3.32
CA ALA A 212 -10.92 -22.53 2.58
C ALA A 212 -9.59 -22.28 3.30
N TYR A 213 -9.61 -22.06 4.61
CA TYR A 213 -8.38 -21.92 5.40
C TYR A 213 -7.54 -23.20 5.43
N TYR A 214 -8.18 -24.34 5.58
CA TYR A 214 -7.46 -25.62 5.51
C TYR A 214 -6.77 -25.79 4.16
N ASP A 215 -7.50 -25.54 3.06
CA ASP A 215 -6.96 -25.62 1.71
C ASP A 215 -5.83 -24.60 1.49
N ALA A 216 -5.92 -23.40 2.08
CA ALA A 216 -4.85 -22.39 2.05
C ALA A 216 -3.56 -22.94 2.68
N LEU A 217 -3.65 -23.49 3.90
CA LEU A 217 -2.49 -24.03 4.62
C LEU A 217 -1.87 -25.27 3.98
N LEU A 218 -2.59 -26.00 3.10
CA LEU A 218 -1.99 -27.05 2.27
C LEU A 218 -1.00 -26.51 1.22
N TYR A 219 -1.14 -25.24 0.82
CA TYR A 219 -0.24 -24.59 -0.16
C TYR A 219 0.85 -23.75 0.51
N ASP A 220 0.56 -23.16 1.65
CA ASP A 220 1.53 -22.43 2.48
C ASP A 220 1.18 -22.63 3.96
N GLU A 221 1.86 -23.56 4.61
CA GLU A 221 1.67 -23.87 6.03
C GLU A 221 2.05 -22.70 6.97
N ASN A 222 2.84 -21.75 6.46
CA ASN A 222 3.29 -20.56 7.19
C ASN A 222 2.52 -19.29 6.80
N ASN A 223 1.37 -19.40 6.17
CA ASN A 223 0.51 -18.25 5.91
C ASN A 223 -0.03 -17.69 7.22
N ILE A 224 0.67 -16.68 7.77
CA ILE A 224 0.43 -16.16 9.12
C ILE A 224 -1.00 -15.61 9.28
N PRO A 225 -1.54 -14.76 8.37
CA PRO A 225 -2.94 -14.32 8.46
C PRO A 225 -3.94 -15.47 8.51
N VAL A 226 -3.76 -16.48 7.67
CA VAL A 226 -4.65 -17.66 7.65
C VAL A 226 -4.54 -18.47 8.94
N LEU A 227 -3.33 -18.71 9.46
CA LEU A 227 -3.12 -19.37 10.73
C LEU A 227 -3.86 -18.65 11.87
N ASN A 228 -3.70 -17.32 11.93
CA ASN A 228 -4.32 -16.50 12.94
C ASN A 228 -5.86 -16.53 12.85
N ASN A 229 -6.41 -16.23 11.66
CA ASN A 229 -7.86 -16.15 11.47
C ASN A 229 -8.53 -17.49 11.69
N TYR A 230 -7.90 -18.59 11.18
CA TYR A 230 -8.42 -19.95 11.40
C TYR A 230 -8.41 -20.32 12.89
N ALA A 231 -7.32 -20.01 13.61
CA ALA A 231 -7.24 -20.27 15.06
C ALA A 231 -8.33 -19.49 15.80
N TYR A 232 -8.45 -18.21 15.51
CA TYR A 232 -9.45 -17.35 16.16
C TYR A 232 -10.88 -17.86 15.93
N TYR A 233 -11.30 -18.02 14.68
CA TYR A 233 -12.66 -18.45 14.34
C TYR A 233 -12.97 -19.86 14.82
N LEU A 234 -12.00 -20.78 14.75
CA LEU A 234 -12.17 -22.13 15.29
C LEU A 234 -12.40 -22.09 16.82
N SER A 235 -11.68 -21.22 17.55
CA SER A 235 -11.83 -21.08 18.98
C SER A 235 -13.21 -20.55 19.40
N LEU A 236 -13.87 -19.74 18.53
CA LEU A 236 -15.22 -19.26 18.79
C LEU A 236 -16.26 -20.38 18.81
N THR A 237 -15.99 -21.49 18.10
CA THR A 237 -16.90 -22.66 18.12
C THR A 237 -16.80 -23.51 19.37
N GLY A 238 -15.79 -23.29 20.21
CA GLY A 238 -15.45 -24.15 21.36
C GLY A 238 -14.96 -25.53 20.97
N ARG A 239 -14.68 -25.80 19.70
CA ARG A 239 -14.24 -27.10 19.19
C ARG A 239 -12.81 -27.00 18.65
N GLY A 240 -12.04 -28.09 18.80
CA GLY A 240 -10.69 -28.16 18.24
C GLY A 240 -9.73 -27.11 18.81
N LEU A 241 -9.87 -26.77 20.09
CA LEU A 241 -9.06 -25.74 20.75
C LEU A 241 -7.56 -26.07 20.73
N ASP A 242 -7.17 -27.35 20.84
CA ASP A 242 -5.77 -27.76 20.71
C ASP A 242 -5.20 -27.42 19.33
N LYS A 243 -5.99 -27.65 18.26
CA LYS A 243 -5.60 -27.25 16.89
C LYS A 243 -5.52 -25.74 16.75
N ALA A 244 -6.50 -25.01 17.31
CA ALA A 244 -6.49 -23.55 17.31
C ALA A 244 -5.25 -23.01 18.02
N LEU A 245 -4.90 -23.57 19.20
CA LEU A 245 -3.71 -23.16 19.95
C LEU A 245 -2.42 -23.43 19.16
N THR A 246 -2.31 -24.58 18.51
CA THR A 246 -1.14 -24.90 17.65
C THR A 246 -0.96 -23.87 16.56
N MET A 247 -2.03 -23.50 15.86
CA MET A 247 -1.98 -22.49 14.78
C MET A 247 -1.68 -21.10 15.33
N ALA A 248 -2.29 -20.69 16.44
CA ALA A 248 -2.03 -19.40 17.07
C ALA A 248 -0.58 -19.27 17.56
N HIS A 249 -0.02 -20.33 18.19
CA HIS A 249 1.39 -20.36 18.54
C HIS A 249 2.32 -20.25 17.33
N LEU A 250 2.00 -20.94 16.24
CA LEU A 250 2.80 -20.86 15.02
C LEU A 250 2.75 -19.43 14.45
N ALA A 251 1.57 -18.83 14.33
CA ALA A 251 1.44 -17.46 13.85
C ALA A 251 2.25 -16.46 14.71
N MET A 252 2.12 -16.54 16.04
CA MET A 252 2.88 -15.71 16.98
C MET A 252 4.39 -15.97 16.89
N SER A 253 4.83 -17.21 16.64
CA SER A 253 6.25 -17.52 16.55
C SER A 253 6.90 -16.97 15.28
N LEU A 254 6.14 -16.88 14.18
CA LEU A 254 6.58 -16.37 12.88
C LEU A 254 6.63 -14.83 12.85
N ASP A 255 5.76 -14.16 13.62
CA ASP A 255 5.80 -12.70 13.80
C ASP A 255 5.55 -12.35 15.28
N LYS A 256 6.63 -12.27 16.04
CA LYS A 256 6.62 -12.07 17.50
C LYS A 256 6.23 -10.66 17.92
N SER A 257 6.28 -9.70 17.03
CA SER A 257 6.00 -8.29 17.34
C SER A 257 4.54 -7.89 17.08
N ASN A 258 3.78 -8.73 16.41
CA ASN A 258 2.42 -8.42 16.03
C ASN A 258 1.44 -8.68 17.19
N ALA A 259 0.88 -7.61 17.74
CA ALA A 259 -0.04 -7.66 18.85
C ALA A 259 -1.29 -8.51 18.58
N THR A 260 -1.80 -8.52 17.34
CA THR A 260 -2.97 -9.31 16.94
C THR A 260 -2.74 -10.81 17.12
N TYR A 261 -1.55 -11.30 16.78
CA TYR A 261 -1.23 -12.73 16.88
C TYR A 261 -1.01 -13.16 18.34
N ILE A 262 -0.46 -12.25 19.16
CA ILE A 262 -0.34 -12.46 20.61
C ILE A 262 -1.73 -12.50 21.25
N ASP A 263 -2.61 -11.58 20.87
CA ASP A 263 -3.98 -11.51 21.37
C ASP A 263 -4.80 -12.76 21.03
N THR A 264 -4.74 -13.22 19.77
CA THR A 264 -5.40 -14.47 19.36
C THR A 264 -4.91 -15.67 20.16
N CYS A 265 -3.59 -15.76 20.40
CA CYS A 265 -3.04 -16.85 21.22
C CYS A 265 -3.58 -16.81 22.66
N ALA A 266 -3.58 -15.62 23.28
CA ALA A 266 -4.13 -15.43 24.63
C ALA A 266 -5.65 -15.75 24.68
N TRP A 267 -6.40 -15.35 23.64
CA TRP A 267 -7.82 -15.65 23.52
C TRP A 267 -8.10 -17.15 23.44
N VAL A 268 -7.34 -17.89 22.59
CA VAL A 268 -7.50 -19.35 22.49
C VAL A 268 -7.21 -20.02 23.83
N LEU A 269 -6.16 -19.62 24.54
CA LEU A 269 -5.84 -20.12 25.89
C LEU A 269 -6.96 -19.84 26.87
N TYR A 270 -7.58 -18.66 26.84
CA TYR A 270 -8.72 -18.32 27.67
C TYR A 270 -9.95 -19.22 27.40
N LYS A 271 -10.12 -19.64 26.12
CA LYS A 271 -11.24 -20.52 25.73
C LYS A 271 -11.03 -22.00 26.11
N MET A 272 -9.80 -22.42 26.37
CA MET A 272 -9.45 -23.76 26.87
C MET A 272 -9.73 -23.93 28.35
#